data_5a61ae9d337f96df250ea2533cc14a71
#
_entry.id   5a61ae9d337f96df250ea2533cc14a71
#
_cell.length_a   1.000
_cell.length_b   1.000
_cell.length_c   1.000
_cell.angle_alpha   90.00
_cell.angle_beta   90.00
_cell.angle_gamma   90.00
#
_symmetry.space_group_name_H-M   'P 1'
#
loop_
_entity.id
_entity.type
_entity.pdbx_description
1 polymer ?
#
loop_
_entity_poly.entity_id
_entity_poly.type
_entity_poly.pdbx_seq_one_letter_code
_entity_poly.pdbx_strand_id
1 'polypeptide(L)' 'VVNDHFGDVLWMNGKKIQARYYWNYVLGLEDTEQDLKNKIKEKLIKGL' A
#
# COMPACT_ATOMS: atom_id res chain seq x y z
N VAL A 1 -13.07 3.14 5.97
CA VAL A 1 -12.78 2.35 4.76
C VAL A 1 -11.28 2.32 4.53
N VAL A 2 -10.75 1.12 4.42
CA VAL A 2 -9.33 0.93 4.17
C VAL A 2 -9.12 0.70 2.68
N ASN A 3 -8.24 1.51 2.06
CA ASN A 3 -7.82 1.26 0.69
C ASN A 3 -6.38 1.70 0.52
N ASP A 4 -5.75 1.20 -0.54
CA ASP A 4 -4.34 1.46 -0.80
C ASP A 4 -4.10 2.67 -1.70
N HIS A 5 -5.17 3.37 -2.07
CA HIS A 5 -5.08 4.50 -3.01
C HIS A 5 -4.24 5.65 -2.46
N PHE A 6 -4.31 5.89 -1.17
CA PHE A 6 -3.52 6.95 -0.56
C PHE A 6 -2.01 6.68 -0.70
N GLY A 7 -1.62 5.42 -0.54
CA GLY A 7 -0.23 5.04 -0.77
C GLY A 7 0.19 5.27 -2.22
N ASP A 8 -0.69 4.98 -3.16
CA ASP A 8 -0.44 5.24 -4.58
C ASP A 8 -0.21 6.73 -4.84
N VAL A 9 -1.02 7.58 -4.22
CA VAL A 9 -0.87 9.03 -4.35
C VAL A 9 0.47 9.49 -3.80
N LEU A 10 0.87 8.96 -2.65
CA LEU A 10 2.18 9.28 -2.07
C LEU A 10 3.32 8.88 -3.01
N TRP A 11 3.23 7.69 -3.59
CA TRP A 11 4.23 7.22 -4.55
C TRP A 11 4.33 8.14 -5.76
N MET A 12 3.19 8.51 -6.33
CA MET A 12 3.14 9.37 -7.51
C MET A 12 3.67 10.78 -7.23
N ASN A 13 3.62 11.21 -5.97
CA ASN A 13 4.18 12.50 -5.56
C ASN A 13 5.64 12.42 -5.14
N GLY A 14 6.32 11.32 -5.41
CA GLY A 14 7.72 11.13 -5.09
C GLY A 14 8.00 10.76 -3.65
N LYS A 15 6.98 10.51 -2.85
CA LYS A 15 7.12 10.14 -1.44
C LYS A 15 7.13 8.62 -1.28
N LYS A 16 8.12 7.99 -1.88
CA LYS A 16 8.17 6.53 -2.00
C LYS A 16 8.29 5.81 -0.66
N ILE A 17 9.10 6.34 0.24
CA ILE A 17 9.27 5.73 1.56
C ILE A 17 7.96 5.80 2.35
N GLN A 18 7.30 6.96 2.32
CA GLN A 18 6.02 7.13 2.99
C GLN A 18 4.95 6.23 2.40
N ALA A 19 4.94 6.06 1.08
CA ALA A 19 4.00 5.16 0.42
C ALA A 19 4.20 3.72 0.91
N ARG A 20 5.44 3.28 1.01
CA ARG A 20 5.74 1.93 1.52
C ARG A 20 5.30 1.74 2.96
N TYR A 21 5.51 2.74 3.82
CA TYR A 21 5.03 2.68 5.19
C TYR A 21 3.51 2.57 5.24
N TYR A 22 2.82 3.31 4.41
CA TYR A 22 1.37 3.25 4.37
C TYR A 22 0.88 1.88 3.89
N TRP A 23 1.49 1.35 2.85
CA TRP A 23 1.13 0.02 2.34
C TRP A 23 1.37 -1.06 3.40
N ASN A 24 2.49 -0.98 4.11
CA ASN A 24 2.75 -1.92 5.21
C ASN A 24 1.72 -1.80 6.32
N TYR A 25 1.31 -0.59 6.63
CA TYR A 25 0.27 -0.37 7.63
C TYR A 25 -1.04 -1.04 7.22
N VAL A 26 -1.47 -0.82 5.99
CA VAL A 26 -2.71 -1.42 5.48
C VAL A 26 -2.60 -2.94 5.45
N LEU A 27 -1.44 -3.45 5.05
CA LEU A 27 -1.21 -4.90 4.99
C LEU A 27 -1.35 -5.56 6.36
N GLY A 28 -1.01 -4.84 7.43
CA GLY A 28 -1.09 -5.36 8.79
C GLY A 28 -2.47 -5.27 9.43
N LEU A 29 -3.44 -4.61 8.78
CA LEU A 29 -4.79 -4.50 9.33
C LEU A 29 -5.55 -5.81 9.13
N GLU A 30 -6.28 -6.23 10.18
CA GLU A 30 -7.03 -7.49 10.15
C GLU A 30 -8.18 -7.45 9.16
N ASP A 31 -8.78 -6.28 8.97
CA ASP A 31 -9.95 -6.11 8.12
C ASP A 31 -9.60 -6.00 6.63
N THR A 32 -8.32 -6.03 6.29
CA THR A 32 -7.91 -5.92 4.89
C THR A 32 -8.19 -7.22 4.15
N GLU A 33 -8.87 -7.12 3.02
CA GLU A 33 -9.18 -8.29 2.19
C GLU A 33 -7.90 -8.91 1.63
N GLN A 34 -7.94 -10.24 1.43
CA GLN A 34 -6.77 -10.97 0.95
C GLN A 34 -6.33 -10.51 -0.44
N ASP A 35 -7.27 -10.21 -1.33
CA ASP A 35 -6.93 -9.71 -2.65
C ASP A 35 -6.18 -8.39 -2.59
N LEU A 36 -6.62 -7.50 -1.70
CA LEU A 36 -5.94 -6.23 -1.48
C LEU A 36 -4.54 -6.45 -0.90
N LYS A 37 -4.41 -7.37 0.04
CA LYS A 37 -3.11 -7.72 0.61
C LYS A 37 -2.13 -8.19 -0.46
N ASN A 38 -2.60 -9.01 -1.40
CA ASN A 38 -1.77 -9.50 -2.48
C ASN A 38 -1.29 -8.37 -3.39
N LYS A 39 -2.18 -7.44 -3.72
CA LYS A 39 -1.82 -6.27 -4.52
C LYS A 39 -0.78 -5.40 -3.82
N ILE A 40 -0.96 -5.19 -2.52
CA ILE A 40 -0.03 -4.38 -1.73
C ILE A 40 1.34 -5.03 -1.66
N LYS A 41 1.40 -6.35 -1.50
CA LYS A 41 2.66 -7.08 -1.50
C LYS A 41 3.41 -6.88 -2.81
N GLU A 42 2.72 -6.91 -3.94
CA GLU A 42 3.34 -6.64 -5.23
C GLU A 42 3.88 -5.21 -5.31
N LYS A 43 3.12 -4.24 -4.83
CA LYS A 43 3.56 -2.84 -4.81
C LYS A 43 4.80 -2.65 -3.96
N LEU A 44 4.91 -3.36 -2.84
CA LEU A 44 6.07 -3.28 -1.96
C LEU A 44 7.33 -3.83 -2.63
N ILE A 45 7.17 -4.79 -3.53
CA ILE A 45 8.29 -5.41 -4.24
C ILE A 45 8.67 -4.60 -5.47
N LYS A 46 7.69 -4.23 -6.28
CA LYS A 46 7.91 -3.62 -7.59
C LYS A 46 7.73 -2.11 -7.61
N GLY A 47 6.98 -1.56 -6.65
CA GLY A 47 6.48 -0.21 -6.74
C GLY A 47 5.32 -0.11 -7.72
N LEU A 48 5.04 1.07 -8.13
CA LEU A 48 3.98 1.30 -9.12
C LEU A 48 4.54 1.34 -10.54
#